data_a89a38ba6472cac58d461fd13aa34527
#
_entry.id   a89a38ba6472cac58d461fd13aa34527
#
_cell.length_a   1.000
_cell.length_b   1.000
_cell.length_c   1.000
_cell.angle_alpha   90.00
_cell.angle_beta   90.00
_cell.angle_gamma   90.00
#
_symmetry.space_group_name_H-M   'P 1'
#
loop_
_entity.id
_entity.type
_entity.pdbx_description
1 polymer ?
#
loop_
_entity_poly.entity_id
_entity_poly.type
_entity_poly.pdbx_seq_one_letter_code
_entity_poly.pdbx_strand_id
1 'polypeptide(L)'
;EEIANAKDADATAVLQRIYSQPIQPELITARLAEIRAAGVTVAGALSPQRTQEFSSVVLKAGVEMFVIRGNTVSAEHVSKTQEPLNLKEFIYMLDVPVMVGGAASYKAALHLMRTGAAGVLVGFGGGAGSTTRKILGIHAPMATAVADVAAARRDYMDESGGRYVHVI
;
A
#
# COMPACT_ATOMS: atom_id res chain seq x y z
N GLU A 1 15.71 -18.73 0.95
CA GLU A 1 17.00 -19.46 0.95
C GLU A 1 17.54 -19.64 -0.47
N GLU A 2 16.74 -20.16 -1.42
CA GLU A 2 17.19 -20.43 -2.79
C GLU A 2 17.77 -19.17 -3.48
N ILE A 3 17.12 -18.02 -3.34
CA ILE A 3 17.60 -16.74 -3.91
C ILE A 3 18.93 -16.32 -3.27
N ALA A 4 19.05 -16.47 -1.95
CA ALA A 4 20.25 -16.08 -1.22
C ALA A 4 21.47 -16.96 -1.55
N ASN A 5 21.23 -18.17 -2.00
CA ASN A 5 22.27 -19.14 -2.38
C ASN A 5 22.53 -19.18 -3.90
N ALA A 6 21.77 -18.45 -4.70
CA ALA A 6 21.97 -18.37 -6.14
C ALA A 6 23.26 -17.61 -6.47
N LYS A 7 23.99 -18.07 -7.50
CA LYS A 7 25.10 -17.30 -8.05
C LYS A 7 24.57 -16.03 -8.71
N ASP A 8 25.33 -14.96 -8.68
CA ASP A 8 24.92 -13.66 -9.26
C ASP A 8 24.43 -13.77 -10.71
N ALA A 9 25.10 -14.61 -11.51
CA ALA A 9 24.73 -14.86 -12.91
C ALA A 9 23.34 -15.52 -13.07
N ASP A 10 22.91 -16.32 -12.09
CA ASP A 10 21.67 -17.11 -12.13
C ASP A 10 20.54 -16.46 -11.32
N ALA A 11 20.85 -15.47 -10.49
CA ALA A 11 19.91 -14.87 -9.54
C ALA A 11 18.64 -14.34 -10.22
N THR A 12 18.77 -13.71 -11.38
CA THR A 12 17.62 -13.20 -12.15
C THR A 12 16.70 -14.32 -12.63
N ALA A 13 17.26 -15.41 -13.15
CA ALA A 13 16.47 -16.56 -13.61
C ALA A 13 15.75 -17.27 -12.46
N VAL A 14 16.43 -17.40 -11.31
CA VAL A 14 15.84 -17.95 -10.08
C VAL A 14 14.70 -17.10 -9.59
N LEU A 15 14.87 -15.77 -9.54
CA LEU A 15 13.82 -14.82 -9.18
C LEU A 15 12.62 -14.93 -10.12
N GLN A 16 12.83 -14.90 -11.42
CA GLN A 16 11.77 -15.00 -12.42
C GLN A 16 10.96 -16.30 -12.26
N ARG A 17 11.65 -17.43 -12.06
CA ARG A 17 10.99 -18.73 -11.84
C ARG A 17 10.14 -18.75 -10.57
N ILE A 18 10.64 -18.19 -9.47
CA ILE A 18 9.91 -18.15 -8.20
C ILE A 18 8.69 -17.22 -8.32
N TYR A 19 8.88 -16.02 -8.88
CA TYR A 19 7.82 -15.02 -9.00
C TYR A 19 6.82 -15.29 -10.14
N SER A 20 7.08 -16.26 -11.02
CA SER A 20 6.09 -16.72 -12.02
C SER A 20 5.03 -17.66 -11.43
N GLN A 21 5.23 -18.15 -10.22
CA GLN A 21 4.23 -18.98 -9.55
C GLN A 21 3.01 -18.13 -9.14
N PRO A 22 1.79 -18.66 -9.28
CA PRO A 22 0.59 -17.97 -8.87
C PRO A 22 0.59 -17.73 -7.36
N ILE A 23 -0.03 -16.64 -6.94
CA ILE A 23 -0.26 -16.36 -5.52
C ILE A 23 -1.20 -17.42 -4.96
N GLN A 24 -0.84 -18.00 -3.83
CA GLN A 24 -1.64 -19.02 -3.14
C GLN A 24 -2.41 -18.39 -1.97
N PRO A 25 -3.74 -18.27 -2.07
CA PRO A 25 -4.56 -17.63 -1.03
C PRO A 25 -4.42 -18.28 0.36
N GLU A 26 -4.17 -19.59 0.40
CA GLU A 26 -3.98 -20.34 1.63
C GLU A 26 -2.73 -19.88 2.40
N LEU A 27 -1.67 -19.50 1.69
CA LEU A 27 -0.46 -18.97 2.31
C LEU A 27 -0.68 -17.58 2.89
N ILE A 28 -1.50 -16.75 2.26
CA ILE A 28 -1.90 -15.44 2.83
C ILE A 28 -2.58 -15.66 4.17
N THR A 29 -3.59 -16.53 4.20
CA THR A 29 -4.34 -16.85 5.44
C THR A 29 -3.42 -17.42 6.51
N ALA A 30 -2.54 -18.37 6.16
CA ALA A 30 -1.61 -19.00 7.08
C ALA A 30 -0.63 -17.97 7.71
N ARG A 31 -0.05 -17.09 6.89
CA ARG A 31 0.88 -16.05 7.39
C ARG A 31 0.20 -15.03 8.31
N LEU A 32 -1.01 -14.60 7.98
CA LEU A 32 -1.78 -13.70 8.83
C LEU A 32 -2.18 -14.36 10.16
N ALA A 33 -2.50 -15.66 10.15
CA ALA A 33 -2.76 -16.42 11.36
C ALA A 33 -1.53 -16.54 12.27
N GLU A 34 -0.34 -16.75 11.70
CA GLU A 34 0.92 -16.78 12.45
C GLU A 34 1.20 -15.43 13.14
N ILE A 35 1.00 -14.32 12.43
CA ILE A 35 1.17 -12.99 13.01
C ILE A 35 0.21 -12.80 14.17
N ARG A 36 -1.06 -13.20 14.01
CA ARG A 36 -2.06 -13.11 15.08
C ARG A 36 -1.67 -13.95 16.29
N ALA A 37 -1.16 -15.16 16.08
CA ALA A 37 -0.72 -16.03 17.17
C ALA A 37 0.38 -15.42 18.03
N ALA A 38 1.14 -14.45 17.49
CA ALA A 38 2.12 -13.66 18.24
C ALA A 38 1.49 -12.58 19.15
N GLY A 39 0.18 -12.39 19.14
CA GLY A 39 -0.53 -11.44 20.00
C GLY A 39 -0.35 -9.98 19.63
N VAL A 40 -0.05 -9.68 18.36
CA VAL A 40 0.13 -8.32 17.83
C VAL A 40 -0.99 -7.95 16.86
N THR A 41 -1.19 -6.66 16.64
CA THR A 41 -2.14 -6.14 15.65
C THR A 41 -1.80 -6.65 14.24
N VAL A 42 -2.78 -7.20 13.57
CA VAL A 42 -2.60 -7.84 12.26
C VAL A 42 -3.00 -6.87 11.15
N ALA A 43 -2.05 -6.50 10.31
CA ALA A 43 -2.29 -5.72 9.11
C ALA A 43 -2.06 -6.55 7.85
N GLY A 44 -3.01 -6.51 6.91
CA GLY A 44 -2.88 -7.15 5.61
C GLY A 44 -2.63 -6.11 4.52
N ALA A 45 -1.56 -6.30 3.73
CA ALA A 45 -1.17 -5.36 2.68
C ALA A 45 -1.32 -5.96 1.28
N LEU A 46 -1.95 -5.23 0.37
CA LEU A 46 -2.06 -5.58 -1.05
C LEU A 46 -1.65 -4.40 -1.93
N SER A 47 -1.16 -4.71 -3.13
CA SER A 47 -1.01 -3.67 -4.15
C SER A 47 -2.39 -3.25 -4.69
N PRO A 48 -2.54 -2.03 -5.24
CA PRO A 48 -3.80 -1.58 -5.82
C PRO A 48 -4.36 -2.56 -6.87
N GLN A 49 -3.47 -3.16 -7.68
CA GLN A 49 -3.84 -4.10 -8.75
C GLN A 49 -4.36 -5.44 -8.23
N ARG A 50 -3.96 -5.83 -7.01
CA ARG A 50 -4.35 -7.11 -6.41
C ARG A 50 -5.45 -6.98 -5.36
N THR A 51 -5.84 -5.75 -5.06
CA THR A 51 -6.84 -5.49 -4.00
C THR A 51 -8.19 -6.12 -4.34
N GLN A 52 -8.70 -5.97 -5.55
CA GLN A 52 -9.98 -6.57 -5.94
C GLN A 52 -9.95 -8.10 -5.87
N GLU A 53 -8.84 -8.73 -6.27
CA GLU A 53 -8.69 -10.18 -6.34
C GLU A 53 -8.57 -10.83 -4.94
N PHE A 54 -7.77 -10.23 -4.04
CA PHE A 54 -7.38 -10.88 -2.78
C PHE A 54 -7.93 -10.21 -1.51
N SER A 55 -8.66 -9.10 -1.61
CA SER A 55 -9.18 -8.43 -0.41
C SER A 55 -10.06 -9.34 0.45
N SER A 56 -10.91 -10.15 -0.19
CA SER A 56 -11.78 -11.09 0.54
C SER A 56 -11.01 -12.14 1.33
N VAL A 57 -9.86 -12.60 0.81
CA VAL A 57 -8.98 -13.55 1.50
C VAL A 57 -8.34 -12.91 2.72
N VAL A 58 -7.81 -11.70 2.55
CA VAL A 58 -7.17 -10.93 3.62
C VAL A 58 -8.17 -10.59 4.74
N LEU A 59 -9.37 -10.13 4.38
CA LEU A 59 -10.42 -9.77 5.33
C LEU A 59 -10.93 -11.00 6.10
N LYS A 60 -11.18 -12.13 5.41
CA LYS A 60 -11.59 -13.40 6.06
C LYS A 60 -10.53 -13.94 7.00
N ALA A 61 -9.25 -13.65 6.75
CA ALA A 61 -8.19 -13.96 7.70
C ALA A 61 -8.26 -13.11 8.98
N GLY A 62 -9.16 -12.11 9.05
CA GLY A 62 -9.49 -11.33 10.24
C GLY A 62 -8.43 -10.28 10.58
N VAL A 63 -7.92 -9.57 9.58
CA VAL A 63 -7.03 -8.43 9.82
C VAL A 63 -7.73 -7.31 10.57
N GLU A 64 -6.99 -6.58 11.39
CA GLU A 64 -7.47 -5.43 12.14
C GLU A 64 -7.20 -4.11 11.39
N MET A 65 -6.38 -4.18 10.33
CA MET A 65 -6.02 -3.05 9.48
C MET A 65 -5.80 -3.54 8.05
N PHE A 66 -6.31 -2.82 7.07
CA PHE A 66 -6.07 -3.09 5.65
C PHE A 66 -5.13 -2.04 5.05
N VAL A 67 -4.16 -2.47 4.27
CA VAL A 67 -3.17 -1.57 3.67
C VAL A 67 -3.18 -1.71 2.15
N ILE A 68 -3.42 -0.62 1.44
CA ILE A 68 -3.25 -0.54 -0.01
C ILE A 68 -1.96 0.21 -0.29
N ARG A 69 -0.94 -0.53 -0.75
CA ARG A 69 0.40 0.01 -0.93
C ARG A 69 0.92 -0.17 -2.34
N GLY A 70 1.33 0.92 -2.95
CA GLY A 70 2.07 0.98 -4.21
C GLY A 70 3.21 1.99 -4.14
N ASN A 71 4.01 2.11 -5.21
CA ASN A 71 5.01 3.18 -5.29
C ASN A 71 4.32 4.55 -5.27
N THR A 72 3.28 4.68 -6.08
CA THR A 72 2.33 5.78 -6.03
C THR A 72 0.93 5.22 -6.04
N VAL A 73 0.04 5.77 -5.23
CA VAL A 73 -1.39 5.43 -5.25
C VAL A 73 -2.18 6.71 -5.47
N SER A 74 -3.07 6.66 -6.44
CA SER A 74 -4.01 7.73 -6.75
C SER A 74 -5.43 7.33 -6.37
N ALA A 75 -6.22 8.30 -5.91
CA ALA A 75 -7.65 8.10 -5.71
C ALA A 75 -8.39 7.95 -7.05
N GLU A 76 -7.82 8.49 -8.12
CA GLU A 76 -8.35 8.42 -9.49
C GLU A 76 -7.35 7.64 -10.35
N HIS A 77 -7.66 6.37 -10.61
CA HIS A 77 -6.86 5.52 -11.48
C HIS A 77 -7.55 5.36 -12.83
N VAL A 78 -6.77 5.54 -13.90
CA VAL A 78 -7.24 5.31 -15.26
C VAL A 78 -6.50 4.11 -15.86
N SER A 79 -7.25 3.11 -16.30
CA SER A 79 -6.70 1.94 -16.98
C SER A 79 -7.49 1.66 -18.27
N LYS A 80 -6.78 1.19 -19.30
CA LYS A 80 -7.40 0.73 -20.56
C LYS A 80 -7.70 -0.77 -20.56
N THR A 81 -7.14 -1.51 -19.62
CA THR A 81 -7.15 -2.99 -19.61
C THR A 81 -7.83 -3.59 -18.39
N GLN A 82 -8.01 -2.83 -17.33
CA GLN A 82 -8.64 -3.29 -16.08
C GLN A 82 -9.59 -2.23 -15.57
N GLU A 83 -10.69 -2.67 -14.98
CA GLU A 83 -11.57 -1.77 -14.25
C GLU A 83 -10.81 -1.20 -13.03
N PRO A 84 -10.73 0.13 -12.90
CA PRO A 84 -10.02 0.73 -11.79
C PRO A 84 -10.75 0.48 -10.46
N LEU A 85 -9.99 0.23 -9.40
CA LEU A 85 -10.54 0.15 -8.06
C LEU A 85 -11.14 1.51 -7.67
N ASN A 86 -12.45 1.54 -7.41
CA ASN A 86 -13.06 2.70 -6.76
C ASN A 86 -12.68 2.69 -5.28
N LEU A 87 -11.63 3.43 -4.95
CA LEU A 87 -11.04 3.43 -3.61
C LEU A 87 -12.03 3.88 -2.53
N LYS A 88 -12.87 4.87 -2.85
CA LYS A 88 -13.86 5.40 -1.92
C LYS A 88 -14.92 4.35 -1.59
N GLU A 89 -15.51 3.72 -2.58
CA GLU A 89 -16.50 2.64 -2.38
C GLU A 89 -15.88 1.47 -1.63
N PHE A 90 -14.67 1.08 -2.03
CA PHE A 90 -13.96 -0.01 -1.38
C PHE A 90 -13.75 0.26 0.12
N ILE A 91 -13.26 1.44 0.49
CA ILE A 91 -13.02 1.81 1.89
C ILE A 91 -14.35 1.83 2.68
N TYR A 92 -15.42 2.34 2.08
CA TYR A 92 -16.73 2.38 2.74
C TYR A 92 -17.35 1.01 3.00
N MET A 93 -17.00 0.00 2.24
CA MET A 93 -17.49 -1.38 2.42
C MET A 93 -16.74 -2.14 3.54
N LEU A 94 -15.65 -1.59 4.07
CA LEU A 94 -14.82 -2.28 5.05
C LEU A 94 -15.09 -1.79 6.48
N ASP A 95 -15.18 -2.74 7.41
CA ASP A 95 -15.31 -2.47 8.86
C ASP A 95 -13.94 -2.23 9.54
N VAL A 96 -12.84 -2.31 8.80
CA VAL A 96 -11.49 -2.11 9.31
C VAL A 96 -10.85 -0.84 8.74
N PRO A 97 -10.00 -0.13 9.50
CA PRO A 97 -9.31 1.04 8.99
C PRO A 97 -8.41 0.70 7.81
N VAL A 98 -8.45 1.56 6.78
CA VAL A 98 -7.66 1.39 5.56
C VAL A 98 -6.57 2.44 5.50
N MET A 99 -5.32 1.99 5.37
CA MET A 99 -4.14 2.82 5.09
C MET A 99 -3.83 2.77 3.60
N VAL A 100 -3.57 3.91 2.98
CA VAL A 100 -3.35 3.99 1.53
C VAL A 100 -2.10 4.80 1.21
N GLY A 101 -1.30 4.35 0.27
CA GLY A 101 -0.14 5.11 -0.21
C GLY A 101 0.82 4.27 -1.06
N GLY A 102 1.91 4.84 -1.60
CA GLY A 102 2.55 6.13 -1.23
C GLY A 102 1.98 7.38 -1.91
N ALA A 103 1.93 8.41 -1.16
CA ALA A 103 1.64 9.76 -1.63
C ALA A 103 2.78 10.70 -1.23
N ALA A 104 3.10 11.67 -2.08
CA ALA A 104 4.24 12.58 -1.84
C ALA A 104 3.92 14.03 -2.15
N SER A 105 2.66 14.37 -2.42
CA SER A 105 2.25 15.74 -2.65
C SER A 105 0.96 16.05 -1.88
N TYR A 106 0.77 17.32 -1.58
CA TYR A 106 -0.43 17.84 -0.93
C TYR A 106 -1.71 17.36 -1.64
N LYS A 107 -1.82 17.54 -2.96
CA LYS A 107 -3.02 17.18 -3.73
C LYS A 107 -3.31 15.68 -3.68
N ALA A 108 -2.31 14.84 -3.88
CA ALA A 108 -2.48 13.38 -3.83
C ALA A 108 -2.94 12.93 -2.44
N ALA A 109 -2.32 13.44 -1.39
CA ALA A 109 -2.69 13.11 -0.02
C ALA A 109 -4.12 13.56 0.31
N LEU A 110 -4.50 14.79 -0.04
CA LEU A 110 -5.85 15.31 0.20
C LEU A 110 -6.92 14.46 -0.51
N HIS A 111 -6.67 14.05 -1.75
CA HIS A 111 -7.57 13.14 -2.47
C HIS A 111 -7.71 11.79 -1.76
N LEU A 112 -6.60 11.18 -1.29
CA LEU A 112 -6.67 9.93 -0.54
C LEU A 112 -7.43 10.10 0.79
N MET A 113 -7.24 11.19 1.50
CA MET A 113 -7.98 11.48 2.74
C MET A 113 -9.48 11.58 2.49
N ARG A 114 -9.89 12.22 1.39
CA ARG A 114 -11.30 12.37 0.97
C ARG A 114 -11.95 11.04 0.54
N THR A 115 -11.18 10.01 0.21
CA THR A 115 -11.75 8.66 -0.03
C THR A 115 -12.18 7.95 1.24
N GLY A 116 -11.84 8.47 2.41
CA GLY A 116 -12.15 7.84 3.70
C GLY A 116 -10.98 7.08 4.31
N ALA A 117 -9.77 7.15 3.74
CA ALA A 117 -8.59 6.52 4.32
C ALA A 117 -8.36 6.95 5.77
N ALA A 118 -8.02 6.00 6.63
CA ALA A 118 -7.66 6.24 8.03
C ALA A 118 -6.21 6.72 8.18
N GLY A 119 -5.37 6.40 7.21
CA GLY A 119 -3.99 6.87 7.14
C GLY A 119 -3.46 6.95 5.72
N VAL A 120 -2.48 7.83 5.52
CA VAL A 120 -1.77 8.01 4.27
C VAL A 120 -0.29 7.67 4.46
N LEU A 121 0.20 6.71 3.69
CA LEU A 121 1.62 6.35 3.64
C LEU A 121 2.36 7.38 2.80
N VAL A 122 3.41 7.99 3.36
CA VAL A 122 4.12 9.10 2.75
C VAL A 122 5.37 8.65 2.01
N GLY A 123 5.52 9.16 0.80
CA GLY A 123 6.73 9.04 0.02
C GLY A 123 6.88 7.75 -0.77
N PHE A 124 7.84 7.77 -1.65
CA PHE A 124 8.28 6.64 -2.48
C PHE A 124 9.70 6.88 -2.98
N GLY A 125 10.44 5.80 -3.20
CA GLY A 125 11.76 5.80 -3.82
C GLY A 125 12.88 6.50 -3.05
N GLY A 126 12.63 7.03 -1.84
CA GLY A 126 13.58 7.84 -1.08
C GLY A 126 14.57 7.04 -0.24
N GLY A 127 14.31 5.76 0.01
CA GLY A 127 15.19 4.90 0.81
C GLY A 127 16.55 4.62 0.16
N ALA A 128 17.60 4.51 0.96
CA ALA A 128 18.97 4.25 0.46
C ALA A 128 19.08 2.93 -0.32
N GLY A 129 18.34 1.90 0.10
CA GLY A 129 18.26 0.59 -0.56
C GLY A 129 17.33 0.55 -1.77
N SER A 130 16.57 1.64 -2.04
CA SER A 130 15.64 1.66 -3.18
C SER A 130 16.37 1.87 -4.50
N THR A 131 16.13 0.97 -5.45
CA THR A 131 16.61 1.09 -6.83
C THR A 131 15.72 1.97 -7.70
N THR A 132 14.48 2.22 -7.31
CA THR A 132 13.49 3.00 -8.07
C THR A 132 14.04 4.36 -8.47
N ARG A 133 14.62 5.10 -7.52
CA ARG A 133 15.24 6.40 -7.80
C ARG A 133 16.39 6.32 -8.80
N LYS A 134 17.26 5.32 -8.66
CA LYS A 134 18.47 5.19 -9.51
C LYS A 134 18.14 4.70 -10.91
N ILE A 135 17.16 3.83 -11.06
CA ILE A 135 16.83 3.18 -12.33
C ILE A 135 15.73 3.93 -13.08
N LEU A 136 14.67 4.36 -12.39
CA LEU A 136 13.51 5.00 -13.01
C LEU A 136 13.48 6.53 -12.82
N GLY A 137 14.33 7.08 -11.99
CA GLY A 137 14.29 8.50 -11.64
C GLY A 137 13.09 8.90 -10.79
N ILE A 138 12.31 7.95 -10.32
CA ILE A 138 11.06 8.20 -9.58
C ILE A 138 11.33 8.18 -8.08
N HIS A 139 11.23 9.35 -7.45
CA HIS A 139 11.31 9.50 -6.00
C HIS A 139 10.75 10.85 -5.55
N ALA A 140 10.48 10.96 -4.27
CA ALA A 140 10.16 12.23 -3.62
C ALA A 140 11.12 12.48 -2.46
N PRO A 141 11.65 13.72 -2.30
CA PRO A 141 12.39 14.11 -1.11
C PRO A 141 11.50 14.00 0.13
N MET A 142 11.88 13.15 1.08
CA MET A 142 10.99 12.78 2.19
C MET A 142 10.58 13.97 3.07
N ALA A 143 11.50 14.88 3.37
CA ALA A 143 11.16 16.06 4.18
C ALA A 143 10.07 16.92 3.53
N THR A 144 10.16 17.15 2.24
CA THR A 144 9.14 17.88 1.45
C THR A 144 7.83 17.10 1.42
N ALA A 145 7.88 15.80 1.12
CA ALA A 145 6.69 14.96 1.07
C ALA A 145 5.93 14.94 2.40
N VAL A 146 6.66 14.81 3.52
CA VAL A 146 6.06 14.84 4.87
C VAL A 146 5.41 16.21 5.15
N ALA A 147 6.08 17.30 4.81
CA ALA A 147 5.55 18.66 5.01
C ALA A 147 4.25 18.87 4.21
N ASP A 148 4.24 18.47 2.93
CA ASP A 148 3.08 18.57 2.04
C ASP A 148 1.89 17.74 2.54
N VAL A 149 2.13 16.48 2.91
CA VAL A 149 1.07 15.60 3.39
C VAL A 149 0.54 16.02 4.75
N ALA A 150 1.40 16.53 5.63
CA ALA A 150 0.98 17.09 6.90
C ALA A 150 0.14 18.38 6.73
N ALA A 151 0.44 19.19 5.72
CA ALA A 151 -0.39 20.36 5.37
C ALA A 151 -1.78 19.89 4.88
N ALA A 152 -1.82 18.92 3.95
CA ALA A 152 -3.07 18.35 3.48
C ALA A 152 -3.93 17.79 4.61
N ARG A 153 -3.33 17.16 5.62
CA ARG A 153 -4.04 16.65 6.80
C ARG A 153 -4.69 17.77 7.61
N ARG A 154 -3.98 18.90 7.83
CA ARG A 154 -4.54 20.03 8.56
C ARG A 154 -5.77 20.57 7.87
N ASP A 155 -5.65 20.83 6.57
CA ASP A 155 -6.75 21.38 5.78
C ASP A 155 -7.92 20.38 5.67
N TYR A 156 -7.62 19.08 5.60
CA TYR A 156 -8.65 18.05 5.63
C TYR A 156 -9.37 17.95 6.99
N MET A 157 -8.68 18.14 8.09
CA MET A 157 -9.32 18.22 9.42
C MET A 157 -10.33 19.37 9.49
N ASP A 158 -9.96 20.54 8.97
CA ASP A 158 -10.87 21.69 8.92
C ASP A 158 -12.05 21.43 7.98
N GLU A 159 -11.79 20.88 6.78
CA GLU A 159 -12.82 20.54 5.79
C GLU A 159 -13.81 19.47 6.31
N SER A 160 -13.34 18.49 7.05
CA SER A 160 -14.12 17.32 7.48
C SER A 160 -14.80 17.47 8.85
N GLY A 161 -14.66 18.62 9.51
CA GLY A 161 -15.18 18.83 10.85
C GLY A 161 -14.41 18.07 11.94
N GLY A 162 -13.10 17.87 11.76
CA GLY A 162 -12.20 17.34 12.78
C GLY A 162 -11.77 15.88 12.55
N ARG A 163 -12.06 15.28 11.39
CA ARG A 163 -11.61 13.91 11.13
C ARG A 163 -10.09 13.84 11.02
N TYR A 164 -9.48 13.09 11.93
CA TYR A 164 -8.04 12.89 11.94
C TYR A 164 -7.63 11.75 10.99
N VAL A 165 -6.64 12.00 10.13
CA VAL A 165 -6.02 10.99 9.26
C VAL A 165 -4.54 10.84 9.64
N HIS A 166 -4.08 9.62 9.84
CA HIS A 166 -2.69 9.35 10.18
C HIS A 166 -1.77 9.62 8.99
N VAL A 167 -0.62 10.23 9.25
CA VAL A 167 0.48 10.42 8.29
C VAL A 167 1.60 9.49 8.71
N ILE A 168 1.94 8.51 7.87
CA ILE A 168 2.78 7.36 8.19
C ILE A 168 4.00 7.31 7.26
#